data_9d36fb5d5de1e78279fcaa68d69f0091
#
_entry.id   9d36fb5d5de1e78279fcaa68d69f0091
#
_cell.length_a   1.000
_cell.length_b   1.000
_cell.length_c   1.000
_cell.angle_alpha   90.00
_cell.angle_beta   90.00
_cell.angle_gamma   90.00
#
_symmetry.space_group_name_H-M   'P 1'
#
loop_
_entity.id
_entity.type
_entity.pdbx_description
1 polymer ?
#
loop_
_entity_poly.entity_id
_entity_poly.type
_entity_poly.pdbx_seq_one_letter_code
_entity_poly.pdbx_strand_id
1 'polypeptide(L)'
;MNQRDWTMTRAYGRSKLCNILFTRELALRLDPDEVVAACLHPGMVATAIGQRGGVVEFGWRLMKPFMLSPEKGAETSIFLVTLADPKPFHGGYAIRNKLAQPDPEALDSRLARRLWDESARLVGV
;
A
#
# COMPACT_ATOMS: atom_id res chain seq x y z
N MET A 1 -19.97 -6.09 9.85
CA MET A 1 -18.67 -6.73 10.13
C MET A 1 -18.69 -7.20 11.58
N ASN A 2 -18.64 -8.51 11.79
CA ASN A 2 -18.82 -9.07 13.13
C ASN A 2 -17.52 -8.87 13.95
N GLN A 3 -17.59 -8.28 15.14
CA GLN A 3 -16.42 -8.01 16.03
C GLN A 3 -15.61 -9.28 16.38
N ARG A 4 -16.17 -10.47 16.18
CA ARG A 4 -15.53 -11.75 16.53
C ARG A 4 -14.38 -12.17 15.61
N ASP A 5 -14.24 -11.58 14.42
CA ASP A 5 -13.18 -11.90 13.43
C ASP A 5 -12.05 -10.86 13.36
N TRP A 6 -12.02 -9.92 14.31
CA TRP A 6 -11.02 -8.86 14.31
C TRP A 6 -9.70 -9.37 14.89
N THR A 7 -8.71 -9.54 14.02
CA THR A 7 -7.31 -9.73 14.42
C THR A 7 -6.50 -8.56 13.88
N MET A 8 -5.47 -8.14 14.60
CA MET A 8 -4.60 -7.02 14.19
C MET A 8 -4.02 -7.24 12.78
N THR A 9 -3.60 -8.47 12.46
CA THR A 9 -3.05 -8.84 11.15
C THR A 9 -4.08 -8.73 10.03
N ARG A 10 -5.32 -9.16 10.27
CA ARG A 10 -6.42 -9.04 9.28
C ARG A 10 -6.80 -7.58 9.05
N ALA A 11 -6.93 -6.79 10.12
CA ALA A 11 -7.24 -5.37 10.01
C ALA A 11 -6.15 -4.61 9.24
N TYR A 12 -4.88 -4.90 9.55
CA TYR A 12 -3.74 -4.34 8.83
C TYR A 12 -3.75 -4.74 7.35
N GLY A 13 -3.88 -6.02 7.03
CA GLY A 13 -3.93 -6.51 5.65
C GLY A 13 -5.08 -5.85 4.85
N ARG A 14 -6.28 -5.76 5.43
CA ARG A 14 -7.42 -5.07 4.81
C ARG A 14 -7.15 -3.58 4.59
N SER A 15 -6.52 -2.89 5.53
CA SER A 15 -6.18 -1.47 5.35
C SER A 15 -5.19 -1.27 4.19
N LYS A 16 -4.27 -2.20 3.99
CA LYS A 16 -3.32 -2.16 2.86
C LYS A 16 -3.96 -2.53 1.52
N LEU A 17 -4.90 -3.47 1.53
CA LEU A 17 -5.75 -3.75 0.38
C LEU A 17 -6.55 -2.50 -0.05
N CYS A 18 -7.14 -1.78 0.90
CA CYS A 18 -7.84 -0.52 0.62
C CYS A 18 -6.94 0.52 -0.05
N ASN A 19 -5.65 0.60 0.30
CA ASN A 19 -4.73 1.53 -0.36
C ASN A 19 -4.55 1.19 -1.85
N ILE A 20 -4.46 -0.09 -2.20
CA ILE A 20 -4.33 -0.51 -3.62
C ILE A 20 -5.63 -0.21 -4.37
N LEU A 21 -6.78 -0.61 -3.81
CA LEU A 21 -8.10 -0.35 -4.39
C LEU A 21 -8.33 1.14 -4.61
N PHE A 22 -8.01 1.97 -3.61
CA PHE A 22 -8.12 3.43 -3.69
C PHE A 22 -7.26 4.01 -4.82
N THR A 23 -5.99 3.60 -4.90
CA THR A 23 -5.07 4.07 -5.95
C THR A 23 -5.57 3.71 -7.34
N ARG A 24 -6.13 2.51 -7.51
CA ARG A 24 -6.69 2.08 -8.81
C ARG A 24 -7.92 2.89 -9.19
N GLU A 25 -8.83 3.13 -8.27
CA GLU A 25 -10.02 3.96 -8.53
C GLU A 25 -9.64 5.44 -8.75
N LEU A 26 -8.66 5.96 -8.01
CA LEU A 26 -8.13 7.31 -8.21
C LEU A 26 -7.53 7.47 -9.62
N ALA A 27 -6.74 6.50 -10.06
CA ALA A 27 -6.15 6.52 -11.40
C ALA A 27 -7.20 6.59 -12.52
N LEU A 28 -8.36 5.94 -12.38
CA LEU A 28 -9.45 6.04 -13.34
C LEU A 28 -10.09 7.45 -13.43
N ARG A 29 -9.79 8.32 -12.47
CA ARG A 29 -10.36 9.68 -12.35
C ARG A 29 -9.35 10.77 -12.73
N LEU A 30 -8.10 10.41 -12.94
CA LEU A 30 -7.01 11.32 -13.26
C LEU A 30 -6.57 11.14 -14.71
N ASP A 31 -6.18 12.25 -15.32
CA ASP A 31 -5.47 12.22 -16.61
C ASP A 31 -4.00 11.85 -16.35
N PRO A 32 -3.49 10.73 -16.89
CA PRO A 32 -2.10 10.30 -16.70
C PRO A 32 -1.08 11.26 -17.34
N ASP A 33 -1.50 12.17 -18.20
CA ASP A 33 -0.66 13.23 -18.75
C ASP A 33 -0.43 14.37 -17.73
N GLU A 34 -1.33 14.51 -16.77
CA GLU A 34 -1.24 15.52 -15.71
C GLU A 34 -0.74 14.92 -14.41
N VAL A 35 -1.35 13.80 -13.97
CA VAL A 35 -1.05 13.18 -12.66
C VAL A 35 -1.02 11.66 -12.76
N VAL A 36 0.09 11.06 -12.40
CA VAL A 36 0.21 9.61 -12.26
C VAL A 36 0.00 9.19 -10.81
N ALA A 37 -1.00 8.34 -10.58
CA ALA A 37 -1.23 7.71 -9.29
C ALA A 37 -0.75 6.27 -9.31
N ALA A 38 0.14 5.91 -8.39
CA ALA A 38 0.65 4.56 -8.23
C ALA A 38 0.79 4.19 -6.74
N CYS A 39 0.74 2.91 -6.43
CA CYS A 39 1.05 2.42 -5.09
C CYS A 39 2.22 1.45 -5.12
N LEU A 40 2.85 1.25 -3.98
CA LEU A 40 4.02 0.40 -3.87
C LEU A 40 4.06 -0.39 -2.56
N HIS A 41 4.85 -1.46 -2.56
CA HIS A 41 5.23 -2.20 -1.37
C HIS A 41 6.72 -1.94 -1.07
N PRO A 42 7.05 -1.32 0.06
CA PRO A 42 8.44 -1.00 0.40
C PRO A 42 9.26 -2.22 0.85
N GLY A 43 8.64 -3.39 0.98
CA GLY A 43 9.24 -4.54 1.63
C GLY A 43 9.08 -4.50 3.16
N MET A 44 9.74 -5.43 3.85
CA MET A 44 9.80 -5.44 5.32
C MET A 44 10.91 -4.50 5.78
N VAL A 45 10.54 -3.26 6.10
CA VAL A 45 11.48 -2.21 6.52
C VAL A 45 11.58 -2.18 8.05
N ALA A 46 12.81 -2.10 8.57
CA ALA A 46 13.10 -1.94 9.99
C ALA A 46 12.73 -0.51 10.45
N THR A 47 11.47 -0.32 10.82
CA THR A 47 10.96 0.97 11.32
C THR A 47 10.67 0.90 12.83
N ALA A 48 10.47 2.07 13.46
CA ALA A 48 10.10 2.16 14.88
C ALA A 48 8.70 1.57 15.21
N ILE A 49 7.91 1.18 14.22
CA ILE A 49 6.56 0.59 14.40
C ILE A 49 6.57 -0.68 15.26
N GLY A 50 7.67 -1.45 15.23
CA GLY A 50 7.83 -2.66 16.06
C GLY A 50 8.28 -2.40 17.50
N GLN A 51 8.60 -1.16 17.86
CA GLN A 51 9.10 -0.79 19.20
C GLN A 51 7.94 -0.47 20.16
N ARG A 52 7.00 -1.41 20.30
CA ARG A 52 5.80 -1.22 21.15
C ARG A 52 5.84 -1.98 22.48
N GLY A 53 6.99 -2.56 22.82
CA GLY A 53 7.19 -3.34 24.04
C GLY A 53 6.67 -4.79 23.98
N GLY A 54 7.10 -5.60 24.95
CA GLY A 54 6.62 -6.98 25.13
C GLY A 54 7.13 -7.98 24.08
N VAL A 55 6.36 -9.05 23.88
CA VAL A 55 6.69 -10.17 22.98
C VAL A 55 6.86 -9.72 21.52
N VAL A 56 6.11 -8.68 21.13
CA VAL A 56 6.18 -8.11 19.77
C VAL A 56 7.54 -7.46 19.52
N GLU A 57 8.06 -6.72 20.48
CA GLU A 57 9.39 -6.10 20.39
C GLU A 57 10.50 -7.13 20.34
N PHE A 58 10.39 -8.20 21.13
CA PHE A 58 11.36 -9.29 21.09
C PHE A 58 11.38 -9.98 19.72
N GLY A 59 10.22 -10.31 19.15
CA GLY A 59 10.11 -10.88 17.80
C GLY A 59 10.64 -9.94 16.72
N TRP A 60 10.35 -8.62 16.84
CA TRP A 60 10.86 -7.58 15.95
C TRP A 60 12.39 -7.49 16.00
N ARG A 61 12.97 -7.51 17.19
CA ARG A 61 14.43 -7.49 17.40
C ARG A 61 15.14 -8.68 16.76
N LEU A 62 14.50 -9.86 16.83
CA LEU A 62 15.04 -11.09 16.20
C LEU A 62 14.96 -11.02 14.67
N MET A 63 13.91 -10.39 14.12
CA MET A 63 13.71 -10.24 12.68
C MET A 63 14.49 -9.06 12.07
N LYS A 64 14.91 -8.09 12.88
CA LYS A 64 15.59 -6.86 12.43
C LYS A 64 16.78 -7.09 11.49
N PRO A 65 17.66 -8.09 11.69
CA PRO A 65 18.77 -8.37 10.77
C PRO A 65 18.34 -8.76 9.34
N PHE A 66 17.10 -9.27 9.19
CA PHE A 66 16.54 -9.71 7.91
C PHE A 66 15.66 -8.64 7.26
N MET A 67 15.48 -7.50 7.92
CA MET A 67 14.69 -6.39 7.41
C MET A 67 15.53 -5.44 6.57
N LEU A 68 14.86 -4.77 5.62
CA LEU A 68 15.48 -3.73 4.83
C LEU A 68 15.78 -2.51 5.69
N SER A 69 16.89 -1.81 5.41
CA SER A 69 17.12 -0.49 5.98
C SER A 69 16.07 0.52 5.47
N PRO A 70 15.84 1.63 6.17
CA PRO A 70 14.94 2.69 5.70
C PRO A 70 15.27 3.19 4.28
N GLU A 71 16.56 3.33 3.96
CA GLU A 71 17.05 3.75 2.64
C GLU A 71 16.64 2.75 1.56
N LYS A 72 16.83 1.46 1.81
CA LYS A 72 16.39 0.37 0.93
C LYS A 72 14.88 0.32 0.78
N GLY A 73 14.14 0.59 1.85
CA GLY A 73 12.69 0.69 1.83
C GLY A 73 12.18 1.86 0.97
N ALA A 74 12.94 2.95 0.89
CA ALA A 74 12.60 4.13 0.12
C ALA A 74 12.92 4.00 -1.39
N GLU A 75 13.75 3.04 -1.81
CA GLU A 75 14.22 2.92 -3.19
C GLU A 75 13.08 2.93 -4.23
N THR A 76 12.01 2.16 -4.01
CA THR A 76 10.89 2.12 -4.95
C THR A 76 10.10 3.43 -4.99
N SER A 77 9.99 4.14 -3.86
CA SER A 77 9.37 5.46 -3.81
C SER A 77 10.19 6.48 -4.60
N ILE A 78 11.51 6.51 -4.37
CA ILE A 78 12.43 7.40 -5.08
C ILE A 78 12.39 7.09 -6.58
N PHE A 79 12.48 5.82 -6.95
CA PHE A 79 12.38 5.38 -8.34
C PHE A 79 11.12 5.94 -9.02
N LEU A 80 9.94 5.77 -8.43
CA LEU A 80 8.68 6.21 -9.04
C LEU A 80 8.60 7.74 -9.21
N VAL A 81 9.10 8.52 -8.24
CA VAL A 81 9.03 9.99 -8.31
C VAL A 81 10.14 10.62 -9.18
N THR A 82 11.17 9.86 -9.49
CA THR A 82 12.29 10.34 -10.35
C THR A 82 12.24 9.75 -11.77
N LEU A 83 11.24 8.92 -12.07
CA LEU A 83 11.09 8.32 -13.38
C LEU A 83 10.75 9.39 -14.43
N ALA A 84 11.46 9.40 -15.56
CA ALA A 84 11.23 10.36 -16.64
C ALA A 84 9.84 10.20 -17.29
N ASP A 85 9.35 8.96 -17.38
CA ASP A 85 7.98 8.66 -17.78
C ASP A 85 7.34 7.69 -16.79
N PRO A 86 6.54 8.18 -15.83
CA PRO A 86 5.87 7.36 -14.84
C PRO A 86 4.52 6.76 -15.33
N LYS A 87 4.01 7.14 -16.51
CA LYS A 87 2.71 6.70 -17.03
C LYS A 87 2.48 5.20 -17.02
N PRO A 88 3.47 4.34 -17.33
CA PRO A 88 3.29 2.90 -17.25
C PRO A 88 2.89 2.38 -15.86
N PHE A 89 3.14 3.18 -14.80
CA PHE A 89 2.78 2.83 -13.42
C PHE A 89 1.40 3.39 -12.99
N HIS A 90 0.70 4.12 -13.85
CA HIS A 90 -0.60 4.69 -13.52
C HIS A 90 -1.63 3.61 -13.15
N GLY A 91 -2.22 3.71 -11.96
CA GLY A 91 -3.10 2.69 -11.39
C GLY A 91 -2.38 1.39 -10.99
N GLY A 92 -1.04 1.37 -11.13
CA GLY A 92 -0.21 0.19 -10.92
C GLY A 92 0.23 0.00 -9.48
N TYR A 93 0.68 -1.23 -9.20
CA TYR A 93 1.29 -1.63 -7.94
C TYR A 93 2.75 -1.99 -8.19
N ALA A 94 3.67 -1.37 -7.48
CA ALA A 94 5.10 -1.53 -7.70
C ALA A 94 5.78 -2.26 -6.53
N ILE A 95 6.70 -3.17 -6.87
CA ILE A 95 7.61 -3.83 -5.93
C ILE A 95 9.01 -3.82 -6.54
N ARG A 96 10.02 -3.39 -5.79
CA ARG A 96 11.43 -3.40 -6.23
C ARG A 96 11.61 -2.75 -7.62
N ASN A 97 11.06 -1.55 -7.78
CA ASN A 97 11.15 -0.74 -9.00
C ASN A 97 10.49 -1.37 -10.25
N LYS A 98 9.58 -2.32 -10.07
CA LYS A 98 8.88 -3.00 -11.18
C LYS A 98 7.39 -3.06 -10.90
N LEU A 99 6.58 -3.06 -11.94
CA LEU A 99 5.17 -3.41 -11.85
C LEU A 99 5.03 -4.86 -11.36
N ALA A 100 4.13 -5.05 -10.43
CA ALA A 100 3.80 -6.35 -9.84
C ALA A 100 2.29 -6.58 -9.85
N GLN A 101 1.90 -7.83 -9.86
CA GLN A 101 0.50 -8.23 -9.70
C GLN A 101 0.16 -8.24 -8.20
N PRO A 102 -0.79 -7.43 -7.74
CA PRO A 102 -1.29 -7.53 -6.38
C PRO A 102 -2.20 -8.74 -6.21
N ASP A 103 -2.69 -8.97 -5.00
CA ASP A 103 -3.71 -9.97 -4.72
C ASP A 103 -4.92 -9.79 -5.65
N PRO A 104 -5.56 -10.88 -6.16
CA PRO A 104 -6.73 -10.79 -7.03
C PRO A 104 -7.87 -9.94 -6.47
N GLU A 105 -8.09 -9.93 -5.15
CA GLU A 105 -9.09 -9.08 -4.50
C GLU A 105 -8.81 -7.58 -4.71
N ALA A 106 -7.54 -7.19 -4.82
CA ALA A 106 -7.13 -5.81 -5.12
C ALA A 106 -7.41 -5.39 -6.56
N LEU A 107 -7.77 -6.32 -7.43
CA LEU A 107 -8.12 -6.07 -8.82
C LEU A 107 -9.65 -5.92 -9.05
N ASP A 108 -10.47 -6.13 -8.02
CA ASP A 108 -11.92 -5.98 -8.11
C ASP A 108 -12.32 -4.49 -8.23
N SER A 109 -12.71 -4.10 -9.43
CA SER A 109 -13.14 -2.72 -9.74
C SER A 109 -14.43 -2.32 -9.01
N ARG A 110 -15.33 -3.26 -8.71
CA ARG A 110 -16.56 -2.96 -7.96
C ARG A 110 -16.23 -2.66 -6.50
N LEU A 111 -15.30 -3.41 -5.93
CA LEU A 111 -14.82 -3.17 -4.57
C LEU A 111 -14.07 -1.84 -4.47
N ALA A 112 -13.24 -1.50 -5.47
CA ALA A 112 -12.54 -0.22 -5.56
C ALA A 112 -13.54 0.95 -5.60
N ARG A 113 -14.54 0.88 -6.47
CA ARG A 113 -15.60 1.89 -6.58
C ARG A 113 -16.38 2.06 -5.28
N ARG A 114 -16.81 0.95 -4.68
CA ARG A 114 -17.53 0.98 -3.40
C ARG A 114 -16.70 1.60 -2.28
N LEU A 115 -15.40 1.28 -2.22
CA LEU A 115 -14.49 1.90 -1.25
C LEU A 115 -14.41 3.41 -1.45
N TRP A 116 -14.29 3.85 -2.71
CA TRP A 116 -14.27 5.28 -3.06
C TRP A 116 -15.54 5.99 -2.59
N ASP A 117 -16.72 5.48 -2.97
CA ASP A 117 -18.01 6.10 -2.67
C ASP A 117 -18.25 6.18 -1.15
N GLU A 118 -17.92 5.13 -0.40
CA GLU A 118 -18.02 5.14 1.06
C GLU A 118 -17.01 6.11 1.71
N SER A 119 -15.80 6.21 1.18
CA SER A 119 -14.80 7.16 1.66
C SER A 119 -15.24 8.60 1.43
N ALA A 120 -15.71 8.91 0.22
CA ALA A 120 -16.23 10.23 -0.12
C ALA A 120 -17.39 10.63 0.80
N ARG A 121 -18.35 9.72 1.02
CA ARG A 121 -19.48 9.94 1.95
C ARG A 121 -19.02 10.24 3.38
N LEU A 122 -17.98 9.53 3.87
CA LEU A 122 -17.47 9.71 5.24
C LEU A 122 -16.76 11.06 5.44
N VAL A 123 -16.13 11.59 4.39
CA VAL A 123 -15.40 12.88 4.47
C VAL A 123 -16.22 14.06 3.93
N GLY A 124 -17.41 13.81 3.39
CA GLY A 124 -18.35 14.87 2.99
C GLY A 124 -18.03 15.50 1.63
N VAL A 125 -17.48 14.75 0.68
CA VAL A 125 -17.20 15.18 -0.70
C VAL A 125 -17.90 14.27 -1.70
#